data_8e184fb50d2f40060caeac91ae2b2950
#
_entry.id   8e184fb50d2f40060caeac91ae2b2950
#
_cell.length_a   1.000
_cell.length_b   1.000
_cell.length_c   1.000
_cell.angle_alpha   90.00
_cell.angle_beta   90.00
_cell.angle_gamma   90.00
#
_symmetry.space_group_name_H-M   'P 1'
#
loop_
_entity.id
_entity.type
_entity.pdbx_description
1 polymer ?
#
loop_
_entity_poly.entity_id
_entity_poly.type
_entity_poly.pdbx_seq_one_letter_code
_entity_poly.pdbx_strand_id
1 'polypeptide(L)'
;MSGDLSSRLERLLPNGRGVWIPMDHGLSGYPEKGLENMDSVIDSVINARADAIVCHKGIISHQYERTGFTKFVCHVSASTAHGGQNSQYKVKIASASEALSRGAVGVSGQVNLGDPNEPEMLRDLGILTSEAHEVGMPVLGMVYPRGPNLVTLPNDITGGVAHAARVAYEMGCHVVKVPWTGNAESFRKVCEAVPIPVLIAGGPSGGTFDETLEIVRYAMAAGGAGVCMGRQVFGAKDPFTCVYALREIVHDA
;
A
#
# COMPACT_ATOMS: atom_id res chain seq x y z
N MET A 1 -7.35 22.91 -3.06
CA MET A 1 -8.27 22.61 -1.92
C MET A 1 -7.45 21.90 -0.85
N SER A 2 -7.12 22.59 0.25
CA SER A 2 -6.46 21.99 1.41
C SER A 2 -7.52 21.24 2.22
N GLY A 3 -7.76 19.97 1.92
CA GLY A 3 -8.48 19.10 2.82
C GLY A 3 -7.62 18.85 4.07
N ASP A 4 -8.23 18.84 5.24
CA ASP A 4 -7.57 18.34 6.44
C ASP A 4 -7.35 16.82 6.34
N LEU A 5 -6.58 16.25 7.25
CA LEU A 5 -6.26 14.83 7.30
C LEU A 5 -7.52 13.93 7.27
N SER A 6 -8.55 14.29 8.04
CA SER A 6 -9.79 13.52 8.14
C SER A 6 -10.52 13.45 6.79
N SER A 7 -10.66 14.58 6.11
CA SER A 7 -11.30 14.65 4.78
C SER A 7 -10.54 13.84 3.73
N ARG A 8 -9.19 13.84 3.77
CA ARG A 8 -8.38 13.04 2.84
C ARG A 8 -8.48 11.55 3.15
N LEU A 9 -8.49 11.16 4.43
CA LEU A 9 -8.70 9.76 4.84
C LEU A 9 -10.06 9.25 4.38
N GLU A 10 -11.14 10.01 4.59
CA GLU A 10 -12.48 9.62 4.15
C GLU A 10 -12.57 9.44 2.63
N ARG A 11 -11.84 10.25 1.85
CA ARG A 11 -11.78 10.09 0.39
C ARG A 11 -11.04 8.84 -0.06
N LEU A 12 -10.02 8.41 0.70
CA LEU A 12 -9.20 7.23 0.40
C LEU A 12 -9.77 5.95 1.03
N LEU A 13 -10.55 6.08 2.10
CA LEU A 13 -11.16 5.00 2.86
C LEU A 13 -12.61 5.37 3.21
N PRO A 14 -13.51 5.45 2.22
CA PRO A 14 -14.91 5.76 2.47
C PRO A 14 -15.52 4.75 3.45
N ASN A 15 -16.16 5.27 4.51
CA ASN A 15 -16.65 4.46 5.63
C ASN A 15 -15.58 3.58 6.29
N GLY A 16 -14.33 4.01 6.29
CA GLY A 16 -13.20 3.28 6.86
C GLY A 16 -12.69 2.10 6.03
N ARG A 17 -13.14 1.91 4.79
CA ARG A 17 -12.79 0.79 3.91
C ARG A 17 -12.25 1.26 2.57
N GLY A 18 -11.35 0.47 1.93
CA GLY A 18 -10.79 0.90 0.65
C GLY A 18 -10.20 -0.20 -0.23
N VAL A 19 -10.36 0.00 -1.53
CA VAL A 19 -9.71 -0.78 -2.59
C VAL A 19 -8.61 0.09 -3.21
N TRP A 20 -7.36 -0.15 -2.77
CA TRP A 20 -6.19 0.60 -3.21
C TRP A 20 -5.38 -0.25 -4.19
N ILE A 21 -5.00 0.36 -5.32
CA ILE A 21 -4.27 -0.35 -6.38
C ILE A 21 -2.87 0.24 -6.51
N PRO A 22 -1.83 -0.43 -5.94
CA PRO A 22 -0.45 -0.01 -6.09
C PRO A 22 0.10 -0.43 -7.46
N MET A 23 0.71 0.54 -8.16
CA MET A 23 1.36 0.43 -9.46
C MET A 23 2.78 1.02 -9.41
N ASP A 24 3.43 0.95 -8.25
CA ASP A 24 4.79 1.45 -7.99
C ASP A 24 5.89 0.46 -8.40
N HIS A 25 5.52 -0.72 -8.91
CA HIS A 25 6.43 -1.85 -9.16
C HIS A 25 7.45 -1.57 -10.27
N GLY A 26 7.11 -0.76 -11.27
CA GLY A 26 7.97 -0.47 -12.41
C GLY A 26 9.31 0.21 -12.05
N LEU A 27 9.38 0.93 -10.93
CA LEU A 27 10.63 1.49 -10.44
C LEU A 27 11.56 0.40 -9.90
N SER A 28 11.01 -0.61 -9.24
CA SER A 28 11.79 -1.73 -8.69
C SER A 28 12.34 -2.64 -9.79
N GLY A 29 11.56 -2.88 -10.84
CA GLY A 29 11.94 -3.70 -11.98
C GLY A 29 11.00 -3.50 -13.16
N TYR A 30 11.55 -3.27 -14.35
CA TYR A 30 10.81 -3.11 -15.60
C TYR A 30 11.44 -3.98 -16.70
N PRO A 31 10.67 -4.65 -17.59
CA PRO A 31 9.20 -4.59 -17.66
C PRO A 31 8.51 -5.34 -16.52
N GLU A 32 7.37 -4.81 -16.06
CA GLU A 32 6.48 -5.49 -15.11
C GLU A 32 5.16 -5.78 -15.85
N LYS A 33 4.76 -7.05 -15.92
CA LYS A 33 3.59 -7.50 -16.66
C LYS A 33 2.34 -6.71 -16.26
N GLY A 34 1.70 -6.09 -17.26
CA GLY A 34 0.50 -5.28 -17.10
C GLY A 34 0.78 -3.79 -16.82
N LEU A 35 2.03 -3.38 -16.62
CA LEU A 35 2.40 -1.97 -16.49
C LEU A 35 3.10 -1.42 -17.73
N GLU A 36 3.16 -2.17 -18.83
CA GLU A 36 3.73 -1.73 -20.11
C GLU A 36 2.91 -0.60 -20.74
N ASN A 37 1.59 -0.61 -20.51
CA ASN A 37 0.67 0.48 -20.88
C ASN A 37 0.00 1.04 -19.64
N MET A 38 0.70 1.88 -18.91
CA MET A 38 0.25 2.49 -17.65
C MET A 38 -1.04 3.30 -17.82
N ASP A 39 -1.22 4.00 -18.92
CA ASP A 39 -2.39 4.84 -19.18
C ASP A 39 -3.67 3.97 -19.24
N SER A 40 -3.63 2.88 -19.99
CA SER A 40 -4.77 1.97 -20.14
C SER A 40 -5.17 1.31 -18.80
N VAL A 41 -4.17 0.89 -18.02
CA VAL A 41 -4.43 0.26 -16.71
C VAL A 41 -5.01 1.28 -15.72
N ILE A 42 -4.46 2.48 -15.67
CA ILE A 42 -5.00 3.54 -14.81
C ILE A 42 -6.43 3.90 -15.19
N ASP A 43 -6.74 4.02 -16.48
CA ASP A 43 -8.10 4.27 -16.94
C ASP A 43 -9.06 3.15 -16.51
N SER A 44 -8.66 1.89 -16.65
CA SER A 44 -9.46 0.74 -16.20
C SER A 44 -9.74 0.78 -14.69
N VAL A 45 -8.72 1.08 -13.89
CA VAL A 45 -8.82 1.15 -12.43
C VAL A 45 -9.66 2.33 -11.96
N ILE A 46 -9.53 3.50 -12.61
CA ILE A 46 -10.38 4.68 -12.33
C ILE A 46 -11.83 4.39 -12.69
N ASN A 47 -12.10 3.83 -13.86
CA ASN A 47 -13.45 3.50 -14.33
C ASN A 47 -14.12 2.46 -13.43
N ALA A 48 -13.36 1.52 -12.87
CA ALA A 48 -13.84 0.56 -11.87
C ALA A 48 -13.98 1.17 -10.46
N ARG A 49 -13.72 2.48 -10.29
CA ARG A 49 -13.89 3.25 -9.06
C ARG A 49 -13.01 2.81 -7.89
N ALA A 50 -11.73 2.46 -8.16
CA ALA A 50 -10.78 2.25 -7.07
C ALA A 50 -10.75 3.46 -6.11
N ASP A 51 -10.56 3.19 -4.81
CA ASP A 51 -10.56 4.23 -3.79
C ASP A 51 -9.22 4.97 -3.73
N ALA A 52 -8.13 4.31 -4.12
CA ALA A 52 -6.83 4.96 -4.32
C ALA A 52 -5.97 4.23 -5.36
N ILE A 53 -5.06 5.00 -5.97
CA ILE A 53 -3.98 4.48 -6.81
C ILE A 53 -2.66 4.89 -6.18
N VAL A 54 -1.77 3.91 -5.91
CA VAL A 54 -0.46 4.16 -5.31
C VAL A 54 0.60 4.11 -6.42
N CYS A 55 1.26 5.23 -6.68
CA CYS A 55 2.29 5.35 -7.71
C CYS A 55 3.47 6.20 -7.23
N HIS A 56 4.59 6.15 -7.95
CA HIS A 56 5.67 7.09 -7.77
C HIS A 56 5.37 8.46 -8.40
N LYS A 57 6.04 9.49 -7.90
CA LYS A 57 5.81 10.91 -8.20
C LYS A 57 5.75 11.27 -9.69
N GLY A 58 6.58 10.66 -10.54
CA GLY A 58 6.59 10.91 -11.99
C GLY A 58 5.30 10.44 -12.68
N ILE A 59 4.83 9.26 -12.31
CA ILE A 59 3.54 8.72 -12.79
C ILE A 59 2.39 9.60 -12.33
N ILE A 60 2.39 10.00 -11.05
CA ILE A 60 1.31 10.85 -10.50
C ILE A 60 1.21 12.17 -11.25
N SER A 61 2.33 12.88 -11.48
CA SER A 61 2.33 14.15 -12.23
C SER A 61 1.65 13.99 -13.60
N HIS A 62 2.08 13.00 -14.37
CA HIS A 62 1.53 12.73 -15.70
C HIS A 62 0.04 12.34 -15.64
N GLN A 63 -0.31 11.43 -14.77
CA GLN A 63 -1.68 10.89 -14.70
C GLN A 63 -2.67 11.87 -14.08
N TYR A 64 -2.24 12.70 -13.14
CA TYR A 64 -3.07 13.76 -12.58
C TYR A 64 -3.47 14.79 -13.65
N GLU A 65 -2.52 15.25 -14.46
CA GLU A 65 -2.78 16.15 -15.57
C GLU A 65 -3.66 15.51 -16.65
N ARG A 66 -3.43 14.23 -16.99
CA ARG A 66 -4.15 13.51 -18.04
C ARG A 66 -5.59 13.17 -17.65
N THR A 67 -5.81 12.71 -16.40
CA THR A 67 -7.10 12.12 -15.99
C THR A 67 -7.93 13.00 -15.06
N GLY A 68 -7.30 13.96 -14.37
CA GLY A 68 -7.92 14.71 -13.30
C GLY A 68 -8.28 13.84 -12.06
N PHE A 69 -7.78 12.60 -11.98
CA PHE A 69 -8.03 11.74 -10.83
C PHE A 69 -7.37 12.29 -9.56
N THR A 70 -8.11 12.37 -8.47
CA THR A 70 -7.72 13.09 -7.26
C THR A 70 -7.48 12.20 -6.04
N LYS A 71 -7.31 10.89 -6.23
CA LYS A 71 -7.10 9.93 -5.13
C LYS A 71 -5.77 9.16 -5.29
N PHE A 72 -4.72 9.89 -5.73
CA PHE A 72 -3.37 9.32 -5.78
C PHE A 72 -2.70 9.35 -4.41
N VAL A 73 -2.01 8.24 -4.08
CA VAL A 73 -1.09 8.11 -2.95
C VAL A 73 0.32 7.99 -3.50
N CYS A 74 1.20 8.91 -3.14
CA CYS A 74 2.59 8.90 -3.63
C CYS A 74 3.45 7.94 -2.81
N HIS A 75 3.93 6.86 -3.44
CA HIS A 75 4.96 6.02 -2.83
C HIS A 75 6.31 6.71 -2.91
N VAL A 76 6.89 7.02 -1.74
CA VAL A 76 8.13 7.80 -1.67
C VAL A 76 9.36 6.98 -1.31
N SER A 77 9.21 5.67 -1.14
CA SER A 77 10.33 4.77 -0.87
C SER A 77 10.73 4.00 -2.11
N ALA A 78 12.00 4.04 -2.48
CA ALA A 78 12.47 3.47 -3.74
C ALA A 78 13.77 2.66 -3.61
N SER A 79 13.85 1.59 -4.37
CA SER A 79 15.07 0.86 -4.71
C SER A 79 14.85 0.10 -6.01
N THR A 80 15.91 -0.26 -6.70
CA THR A 80 15.82 -1.07 -7.93
C THR A 80 16.44 -2.44 -7.73
N ALA A 81 16.06 -3.41 -8.57
CA ALA A 81 16.68 -4.74 -8.59
C ALA A 81 18.19 -4.68 -8.88
N HIS A 82 18.67 -3.59 -9.52
CA HIS A 82 20.09 -3.38 -9.79
C HIS A 82 20.92 -3.05 -8.55
N GLY A 83 20.27 -2.74 -7.40
CA GLY A 83 20.95 -2.51 -6.13
C GLY A 83 21.63 -3.75 -5.52
N GLY A 84 21.47 -4.92 -6.12
CA GLY A 84 22.09 -6.16 -5.61
C GLY A 84 21.66 -6.44 -4.16
N GLN A 85 22.62 -6.54 -3.25
CA GLN A 85 22.34 -6.74 -1.82
C GLN A 85 21.52 -5.61 -1.19
N ASN A 86 21.59 -4.41 -1.75
CA ASN A 86 20.81 -3.24 -1.30
C ASN A 86 19.45 -3.10 -1.99
N SER A 87 19.01 -4.07 -2.81
CA SER A 87 17.72 -4.01 -3.50
C SER A 87 16.51 -3.95 -2.56
N GLN A 88 16.69 -4.34 -1.30
CA GLN A 88 15.66 -4.23 -0.25
C GLN A 88 15.80 -2.95 0.59
N TYR A 89 16.87 -2.20 0.45
CA TYR A 89 17.06 -0.91 1.11
C TYR A 89 16.27 0.17 0.37
N LYS A 90 15.16 0.60 0.97
CA LYS A 90 14.26 1.60 0.41
C LYS A 90 14.67 2.98 0.91
N VAL A 91 15.05 3.87 0.00
CA VAL A 91 15.40 5.26 0.32
C VAL A 91 14.26 6.22 0.00
N LYS A 92 14.12 7.27 0.79
CA LYS A 92 13.11 8.32 0.58
C LYS A 92 13.48 9.19 -0.63
N ILE A 93 12.56 9.32 -1.61
CA ILE A 93 12.80 10.04 -2.88
C ILE A 93 11.92 11.28 -3.10
N ALA A 94 11.02 11.57 -2.16
CA ALA A 94 10.18 12.76 -2.21
C ALA A 94 9.74 13.17 -0.79
N SER A 95 9.39 14.45 -0.62
CA SER A 95 8.71 14.95 0.56
C SER A 95 7.18 14.86 0.41
N ALA A 96 6.45 14.98 1.53
CA ALA A 96 5.00 15.04 1.50
C ALA A 96 4.50 16.29 0.75
N SER A 97 5.15 17.43 0.91
CA SER A 97 4.81 18.68 0.19
C SER A 97 5.06 18.57 -1.32
N GLU A 98 6.15 17.91 -1.74
CA GLU A 98 6.38 17.62 -3.16
C GLU A 98 5.29 16.71 -3.72
N ALA A 99 4.93 15.64 -3.00
CA ALA A 99 3.87 14.72 -3.42
C ALA A 99 2.52 15.45 -3.58
N LEU A 100 2.18 16.33 -2.62
CA LEU A 100 0.97 17.16 -2.68
C LEU A 100 0.95 18.08 -3.90
N SER A 101 2.06 18.75 -4.20
CA SER A 101 2.17 19.65 -5.36
C SER A 101 2.02 18.93 -6.70
N ARG A 102 2.25 17.61 -6.73
CA ARG A 102 2.10 16.74 -7.91
C ARG A 102 0.71 16.11 -8.06
N GLY A 103 -0.22 16.40 -7.15
CA GLY A 103 -1.60 15.89 -7.20
C GLY A 103 -1.88 14.68 -6.31
N ALA A 104 -0.93 14.23 -5.47
CA ALA A 104 -1.21 13.22 -4.47
C ALA A 104 -2.00 13.79 -3.28
N VAL A 105 -2.84 12.97 -2.67
CA VAL A 105 -3.62 13.33 -1.46
C VAL A 105 -3.19 12.52 -0.24
N GLY A 106 -2.29 11.56 -0.42
CA GLY A 106 -1.65 10.76 0.61
C GLY A 106 -0.24 10.36 0.17
N VAL A 107 0.55 9.89 1.10
CA VAL A 107 1.90 9.36 0.85
C VAL A 107 2.05 7.96 1.42
N SER A 108 3.02 7.19 0.93
CA SER A 108 3.39 5.90 1.51
C SER A 108 4.90 5.73 1.61
N GLY A 109 5.34 5.11 2.71
CA GLY A 109 6.72 4.74 2.94
C GLY A 109 6.86 3.24 3.22
N GLN A 110 8.02 2.66 2.87
CA GLN A 110 8.29 1.25 3.10
C GLN A 110 9.47 1.05 4.04
N VAL A 111 9.30 0.13 4.99
CA VAL A 111 10.35 -0.38 5.87
C VAL A 111 10.37 -1.90 5.80
N ASN A 112 11.55 -2.48 5.61
CA ASN A 112 11.78 -3.92 5.69
C ASN A 112 12.46 -4.21 7.04
N LEU A 113 11.68 -4.71 8.03
CA LEU A 113 12.18 -5.05 9.35
C LEU A 113 13.18 -6.21 9.27
N GLY A 114 14.26 -6.10 10.01
CA GLY A 114 15.35 -7.07 10.01
C GLY A 114 16.32 -6.92 8.83
N ASP A 115 16.14 -5.91 7.96
CA ASP A 115 17.15 -5.54 6.95
C ASP A 115 18.36 -4.86 7.63
N PRO A 116 19.60 -5.06 7.13
CA PRO A 116 20.77 -4.35 7.67
C PRO A 116 20.63 -2.81 7.66
N ASN A 117 19.83 -2.25 6.75
CA ASN A 117 19.56 -0.81 6.64
C ASN A 117 18.20 -0.40 7.25
N GLU A 118 17.62 -1.23 8.11
CA GLU A 118 16.36 -0.91 8.80
C GLU A 118 16.38 0.44 9.52
N PRO A 119 17.44 0.83 10.27
CA PRO A 119 17.49 2.11 10.98
C PRO A 119 17.30 3.32 10.06
N GLU A 120 17.88 3.28 8.86
CA GLU A 120 17.73 4.34 7.85
C GLU A 120 16.32 4.39 7.28
N MET A 121 15.72 3.23 7.02
CA MET A 121 14.32 3.16 6.54
C MET A 121 13.33 3.63 7.60
N LEU A 122 13.55 3.32 8.88
CA LEU A 122 12.75 3.85 9.99
C LEU A 122 12.90 5.36 10.11
N ARG A 123 14.13 5.90 10.03
CA ARG A 123 14.37 7.35 10.01
C ARG A 123 13.62 8.02 8.86
N ASP A 124 13.69 7.47 7.66
CA ASP A 124 13.03 8.00 6.48
C ASP A 124 11.50 7.98 6.62
N LEU A 125 10.93 6.92 7.24
CA LEU A 125 9.50 6.84 7.56
C LEU A 125 9.11 7.89 8.62
N GLY A 126 9.92 8.08 9.68
CA GLY A 126 9.68 9.11 10.69
C GLY A 126 9.70 10.53 10.13
N ILE A 127 10.64 10.83 9.23
CA ILE A 127 10.67 12.11 8.51
C ILE A 127 9.41 12.27 7.66
N LEU A 128 9.02 11.23 6.92
CA LEU A 128 7.83 11.28 6.08
C LEU A 128 6.55 11.54 6.86
N THR A 129 6.36 10.86 8.01
CA THR A 129 5.16 11.04 8.84
C THR A 129 5.11 12.44 9.45
N SER A 130 6.25 13.03 9.83
CA SER A 130 6.32 14.42 10.29
C SER A 130 5.95 15.41 9.19
N GLU A 131 6.55 15.30 8.01
CA GLU A 131 6.21 16.14 6.85
C GLU A 131 4.74 16.01 6.43
N ALA A 132 4.20 14.79 6.46
CA ALA A 132 2.81 14.52 6.13
C ALA A 132 1.84 15.16 7.15
N HIS A 133 2.20 15.12 8.43
CA HIS A 133 1.44 15.78 9.50
C HIS A 133 1.35 17.29 9.26
N GLU A 134 2.45 17.96 8.91
CA GLU A 134 2.49 19.40 8.62
C GLU A 134 1.55 19.84 7.51
N VAL A 135 1.36 19.00 6.48
CA VAL A 135 0.49 19.30 5.33
C VAL A 135 -0.87 18.56 5.37
N GLY A 136 -1.18 17.87 6.47
CA GLY A 136 -2.44 17.14 6.67
C GLY A 136 -2.64 16.00 5.68
N MET A 137 -1.58 15.28 5.30
CA MET A 137 -1.66 14.12 4.40
C MET A 137 -1.68 12.80 5.18
N PRO A 138 -2.56 11.84 4.84
CA PRO A 138 -2.49 10.49 5.39
C PRO A 138 -1.26 9.75 4.88
N VAL A 139 -0.71 8.89 5.75
CA VAL A 139 0.46 8.04 5.46
C VAL A 139 0.05 6.58 5.48
N LEU A 140 0.32 5.86 4.39
CA LEU A 140 0.27 4.40 4.32
C LEU A 140 1.65 3.83 4.69
N GLY A 141 1.73 3.09 5.77
CA GLY A 141 2.92 2.32 6.14
C GLY A 141 2.96 0.97 5.40
N MET A 142 3.97 0.73 4.59
CA MET A 142 4.29 -0.56 4.00
C MET A 142 5.42 -1.20 4.80
N VAL A 143 5.12 -1.75 5.97
CA VAL A 143 6.13 -2.34 6.86
C VAL A 143 6.07 -3.85 6.79
N TYR A 144 7.21 -4.49 6.51
CA TYR A 144 7.27 -5.93 6.25
C TYR A 144 8.37 -6.62 7.06
N PRO A 145 8.05 -7.71 7.81
CA PRO A 145 9.04 -8.53 8.50
C PRO A 145 9.71 -9.48 7.47
N ARG A 146 10.81 -9.03 6.84
CA ARG A 146 11.44 -9.79 5.76
C ARG A 146 12.98 -9.75 5.69
N GLY A 147 13.64 -9.11 6.64
CA GLY A 147 15.09 -9.01 6.66
C GLY A 147 15.78 -10.24 7.29
N PRO A 148 17.07 -10.44 7.03
CA PRO A 148 17.83 -11.56 7.59
C PRO A 148 18.08 -11.47 9.10
N ASN A 149 17.98 -10.26 9.68
CA ASN A 149 18.19 -9.99 11.10
C ASN A 149 16.89 -10.04 11.93
N LEU A 150 15.82 -10.57 11.37
CA LEU A 150 14.54 -10.68 12.08
C LEU A 150 14.68 -11.65 13.25
N VAL A 151 14.68 -11.12 14.48
CA VAL A 151 14.89 -11.91 15.71
C VAL A 151 13.61 -12.19 16.47
N THR A 152 12.55 -11.41 16.21
CA THR A 152 11.25 -11.60 16.84
C THR A 152 10.42 -12.61 16.08
N LEU A 153 10.16 -13.75 16.71
CA LEU A 153 9.23 -14.77 16.21
C LEU A 153 9.52 -15.20 14.75
N PRO A 154 10.76 -15.63 14.43
CA PRO A 154 11.13 -15.94 13.04
C PRO A 154 10.28 -17.05 12.41
N ASN A 155 9.63 -17.88 13.23
CA ASN A 155 8.71 -18.95 12.81
C ASN A 155 7.24 -18.60 13.00
N ASP A 156 6.93 -17.40 13.51
CA ASP A 156 5.57 -16.91 13.71
C ASP A 156 5.28 -15.72 12.78
N ILE A 157 4.76 -16.02 11.60
CA ILE A 157 4.36 -15.01 10.61
C ILE A 157 3.36 -14.02 11.23
N THR A 158 2.43 -14.50 12.04
CA THR A 158 1.40 -13.66 12.66
C THR A 158 2.00 -12.62 13.59
N GLY A 159 2.88 -13.04 14.50
CA GLY A 159 3.57 -12.13 15.42
C GLY A 159 4.45 -11.12 14.68
N GLY A 160 5.19 -11.56 13.67
CA GLY A 160 6.01 -10.67 12.84
C GLY A 160 5.18 -9.62 12.09
N VAL A 161 4.04 -10.01 11.52
CA VAL A 161 3.14 -9.08 10.80
C VAL A 161 2.43 -8.13 11.77
N ALA A 162 1.99 -8.62 12.94
CA ALA A 162 1.40 -7.77 13.98
C ALA A 162 2.42 -6.72 14.49
N HIS A 163 3.68 -7.13 14.70
CA HIS A 163 4.76 -6.21 15.06
C HIS A 163 4.99 -5.16 13.95
N ALA A 164 5.02 -5.56 12.68
CA ALA A 164 5.18 -4.63 11.56
C ALA A 164 4.02 -3.62 11.50
N ALA A 165 2.78 -4.05 11.72
CA ALA A 165 1.62 -3.15 11.83
C ALA A 165 1.79 -2.17 13.00
N ARG A 166 2.26 -2.65 14.15
CA ARG A 166 2.50 -1.83 15.34
C ARG A 166 3.59 -0.78 15.11
N VAL A 167 4.69 -1.16 14.46
CA VAL A 167 5.75 -0.21 14.07
C VAL A 167 5.17 0.90 13.18
N ALA A 168 4.39 0.56 12.16
CA ALA A 168 3.76 1.56 11.30
C ALA A 168 2.89 2.54 12.10
N TYR A 169 2.05 2.02 13.01
CA TYR A 169 1.19 2.84 13.86
C TYR A 169 1.99 3.78 14.77
N GLU A 170 2.97 3.25 15.50
CA GLU A 170 3.79 4.04 16.42
C GLU A 170 4.70 5.06 15.72
N MET A 171 5.06 4.80 14.46
CA MET A 171 5.75 5.76 13.59
C MET A 171 4.83 6.85 13.01
N GLY A 172 3.53 6.85 13.35
CA GLY A 172 2.59 7.88 12.91
C GLY A 172 1.91 7.62 11.57
N CYS A 173 1.90 6.37 11.08
CA CYS A 173 1.11 6.02 9.90
C CYS A 173 -0.38 5.97 10.25
N HIS A 174 -1.22 6.32 9.28
CA HIS A 174 -2.68 6.38 9.42
C HIS A 174 -3.38 5.15 8.84
N VAL A 175 -2.69 4.41 7.99
CA VAL A 175 -3.13 3.16 7.35
C VAL A 175 -1.91 2.24 7.27
N VAL A 176 -2.10 0.94 7.42
CA VAL A 176 -1.02 -0.03 7.23
C VAL A 176 -1.38 -1.08 6.18
N LYS A 177 -0.40 -1.44 5.35
CA LYS A 177 -0.49 -2.55 4.40
C LYS A 177 0.34 -3.71 4.92
N VAL A 178 -0.29 -4.89 5.06
CA VAL A 178 0.35 -6.10 5.57
C VAL A 178 0.05 -7.32 4.70
N PRO A 179 0.91 -8.35 4.70
CA PRO A 179 0.61 -9.62 4.04
C PRO A 179 -0.49 -10.40 4.78
N TRP A 180 -1.15 -11.31 4.05
CA TRP A 180 -2.04 -12.32 4.64
C TRP A 180 -1.25 -13.28 5.53
N THR A 181 -1.80 -13.65 6.68
CA THR A 181 -1.15 -14.52 7.69
C THR A 181 -1.60 -15.98 7.64
N GLY A 182 -2.36 -16.36 6.59
CA GLY A 182 -2.74 -17.74 6.31
C GLY A 182 -4.18 -18.11 6.67
N ASN A 183 -4.77 -17.48 7.69
CA ASN A 183 -6.18 -17.72 8.07
C ASN A 183 -6.79 -16.50 8.78
N ALA A 184 -8.13 -16.49 8.93
CA ALA A 184 -8.86 -15.36 9.51
C ALA A 184 -8.52 -15.14 11.00
N GLU A 185 -8.27 -16.19 11.77
CA GLU A 185 -7.93 -16.05 13.20
C GLU A 185 -6.59 -15.34 13.39
N SER A 186 -5.57 -15.77 12.65
CA SER A 186 -4.25 -15.14 12.69
C SER A 186 -4.30 -13.68 12.20
N PHE A 187 -5.06 -13.41 11.13
CA PHE A 187 -5.19 -12.06 10.61
C PHE A 187 -5.97 -11.12 11.56
N ARG A 188 -6.96 -11.64 12.29
CA ARG A 188 -7.66 -10.87 13.34
C ARG A 188 -6.69 -10.36 14.39
N LYS A 189 -5.73 -11.19 14.84
CA LYS A 189 -4.69 -10.76 15.80
C LYS A 189 -3.84 -9.60 15.28
N VAL A 190 -3.61 -9.55 13.95
CA VAL A 190 -2.92 -8.42 13.33
C VAL A 190 -3.80 -7.17 13.35
N CYS A 191 -5.08 -7.28 13.01
CA CYS A 191 -6.01 -6.14 13.04
C CYS A 191 -6.20 -5.60 14.47
N GLU A 192 -6.27 -6.47 15.47
CA GLU A 192 -6.40 -6.09 16.88
C GLU A 192 -5.11 -5.46 17.48
N ALA A 193 -3.95 -5.64 16.83
CA ALA A 193 -2.68 -5.07 17.30
C ALA A 193 -2.60 -3.55 17.12
N VAL A 194 -3.45 -2.94 16.29
CA VAL A 194 -3.41 -1.51 15.95
C VAL A 194 -4.82 -0.91 15.82
N PRO A 195 -4.99 0.38 16.21
CA PRO A 195 -6.28 1.07 16.07
C PRO A 195 -6.47 1.72 14.69
N ILE A 196 -5.56 1.51 13.74
CA ILE A 196 -5.60 2.10 12.39
C ILE A 196 -6.06 1.06 11.36
N PRO A 197 -6.66 1.47 10.23
CA PRO A 197 -7.08 0.60 9.16
C PRO A 197 -5.94 -0.30 8.64
N VAL A 198 -6.22 -1.61 8.55
CA VAL A 198 -5.30 -2.62 8.03
C VAL A 198 -5.76 -3.05 6.64
N LEU A 199 -4.95 -2.76 5.62
CA LEU A 199 -5.18 -3.21 4.25
C LEU A 199 -4.36 -4.47 3.96
N ILE A 200 -5.01 -5.50 3.42
CA ILE A 200 -4.31 -6.71 3.02
C ILE A 200 -3.53 -6.49 1.71
N ALA A 201 -2.27 -6.90 1.69
CA ALA A 201 -1.47 -6.97 0.47
C ALA A 201 -1.95 -8.12 -0.43
N GLY A 202 -1.70 -8.04 -1.72
CA GLY A 202 -1.92 -9.14 -2.64
C GLY A 202 -1.21 -10.40 -2.16
N GLY A 203 -1.92 -11.52 -2.15
CA GLY A 203 -1.39 -12.81 -1.76
C GLY A 203 -0.16 -13.24 -2.57
N PRO A 204 0.40 -14.43 -2.32
CA PRO A 204 1.55 -14.93 -3.06
C PRO A 204 1.25 -14.94 -4.55
N SER A 205 2.25 -14.56 -5.36
CA SER A 205 2.20 -14.66 -6.81
C SER A 205 2.08 -16.14 -7.18
N GLY A 206 0.95 -16.55 -7.75
CA GLY A 206 0.76 -17.94 -8.21
C GLY A 206 -0.62 -18.55 -7.99
N GLY A 207 -1.48 -17.94 -7.17
CA GLY A 207 -2.88 -18.34 -7.03
C GLY A 207 -3.78 -17.74 -8.11
N THR A 208 -5.00 -18.27 -8.23
CA THR A 208 -6.06 -17.71 -9.08
C THR A 208 -6.61 -16.43 -8.46
N PHE A 209 -7.26 -15.61 -9.27
CA PHE A 209 -7.93 -14.41 -8.75
C PHE A 209 -9.10 -14.77 -7.82
N ASP A 210 -9.80 -15.88 -8.09
CA ASP A 210 -10.90 -16.36 -7.22
C ASP A 210 -10.39 -16.74 -5.82
N GLU A 211 -9.23 -17.39 -5.72
CA GLU A 211 -8.59 -17.66 -4.42
C GLU A 211 -8.22 -16.35 -3.71
N THR A 212 -7.81 -15.33 -4.45
CA THR A 212 -7.55 -13.99 -3.90
C THR A 212 -8.82 -13.36 -3.34
N LEU A 213 -9.96 -13.47 -4.04
CA LEU A 213 -11.26 -12.97 -3.57
C LEU A 213 -11.70 -13.68 -2.27
N GLU A 214 -11.50 -15.00 -2.15
CA GLU A 214 -11.78 -15.73 -0.90
C GLU A 214 -10.91 -15.23 0.26
N ILE A 215 -9.61 -15.02 0.03
CA ILE A 215 -8.71 -14.45 1.03
C ILE A 215 -9.20 -13.06 1.48
N VAL A 216 -9.65 -12.23 0.54
CA VAL A 216 -10.18 -10.90 0.87
C VAL A 216 -11.44 -11.01 1.74
N ARG A 217 -12.38 -11.92 1.44
CA ARG A 217 -13.56 -12.16 2.30
C ARG A 217 -13.16 -12.55 3.72
N TYR A 218 -12.20 -13.46 3.88
CA TYR A 218 -11.69 -13.85 5.20
C TYR A 218 -11.00 -12.68 5.93
N ALA A 219 -10.23 -11.86 5.20
CA ALA A 219 -9.56 -10.71 5.78
C ALA A 219 -10.56 -9.64 6.25
N MET A 220 -11.61 -9.37 5.46
CA MET A 220 -12.68 -8.43 5.85
C MET A 220 -13.44 -8.94 7.07
N ALA A 221 -13.81 -10.22 7.11
CA ALA A 221 -14.47 -10.84 8.26
C ALA A 221 -13.59 -10.89 9.53
N ALA A 222 -12.27 -10.79 9.36
CA ALA A 222 -11.30 -10.74 10.46
C ALA A 222 -11.02 -9.31 10.98
N GLY A 223 -11.65 -8.28 10.42
CA GLY A 223 -11.47 -6.88 10.84
C GLY A 223 -10.57 -6.07 9.90
N GLY A 224 -10.20 -6.61 8.75
CA GLY A 224 -9.50 -5.85 7.70
C GLY A 224 -10.34 -4.68 7.17
N ALA A 225 -9.67 -3.62 6.77
CA ALA A 225 -10.28 -2.41 6.23
C ALA A 225 -10.26 -2.36 4.68
N GLY A 226 -9.86 -3.42 4.02
CA GLY A 226 -9.80 -3.49 2.57
C GLY A 226 -8.49 -4.04 2.03
N VAL A 227 -8.18 -3.67 0.80
CA VAL A 227 -7.05 -4.23 0.05
C VAL A 227 -6.09 -3.16 -0.46
N CYS A 228 -4.80 -3.54 -0.56
CA CYS A 228 -3.80 -2.79 -1.31
C CYS A 228 -3.04 -3.78 -2.20
N MET A 229 -3.66 -4.15 -3.35
CA MET A 229 -3.26 -5.23 -4.25
C MET A 229 -2.97 -4.71 -5.65
N GLY A 230 -1.76 -4.96 -6.17
CA GLY A 230 -1.31 -4.50 -7.50
C GLY A 230 -1.32 -5.61 -8.55
N ARG A 231 -0.38 -6.53 -8.47
CA ARG A 231 -0.09 -7.53 -9.53
C ARG A 231 -1.28 -8.37 -9.96
N GLN A 232 -2.15 -8.80 -9.03
CA GLN A 232 -3.37 -9.53 -9.35
C GLN A 232 -4.39 -8.69 -10.13
N VAL A 233 -4.30 -7.36 -10.03
CA VAL A 233 -5.18 -6.43 -10.75
C VAL A 233 -4.54 -6.02 -12.07
N PHE A 234 -3.42 -5.30 -12.04
CA PHE A 234 -2.82 -4.77 -13.26
C PHE A 234 -2.22 -5.85 -14.17
N GLY A 235 -1.81 -6.99 -13.62
CA GLY A 235 -1.32 -8.15 -14.37
C GLY A 235 -2.42 -9.04 -14.95
N ALA A 236 -3.69 -8.77 -14.62
CA ALA A 236 -4.83 -9.49 -15.14
C ALA A 236 -5.16 -9.08 -16.58
N LYS A 237 -5.91 -9.94 -17.30
CA LYS A 237 -6.40 -9.62 -18.64
C LYS A 237 -7.40 -8.46 -18.64
N ASP A 238 -8.18 -8.34 -17.57
CA ASP A 238 -9.18 -7.30 -17.37
C ASP A 238 -9.07 -6.70 -15.95
N PRO A 239 -8.27 -5.62 -15.78
CA PRO A 239 -8.13 -4.94 -14.51
C PRO A 239 -9.43 -4.34 -13.97
N PHE A 240 -10.35 -3.91 -14.86
CA PHE A 240 -11.64 -3.35 -14.47
C PHE A 240 -12.46 -4.37 -13.67
N THR A 241 -12.65 -5.57 -14.22
CA THR A 241 -13.40 -6.65 -13.56
C THR A 241 -12.77 -7.05 -12.23
N CYS A 242 -11.42 -7.04 -12.13
CA CYS A 242 -10.73 -7.35 -10.89
C CYS A 242 -11.03 -6.30 -9.80
N VAL A 243 -10.92 -5.02 -10.12
CA VAL A 243 -11.24 -3.94 -9.16
C VAL A 243 -12.71 -3.97 -8.76
N TYR A 244 -13.60 -4.18 -9.72
CA TYR A 244 -15.04 -4.26 -9.45
C TYR A 244 -15.35 -5.39 -8.45
N ALA A 245 -14.83 -6.61 -8.67
CA ALA A 245 -15.04 -7.73 -7.76
C ALA A 245 -14.45 -7.51 -6.36
N LEU A 246 -13.30 -6.84 -6.25
CA LEU A 246 -12.74 -6.45 -4.96
C LEU A 246 -13.64 -5.44 -4.23
N ARG A 247 -14.22 -4.49 -4.96
CA ARG A 247 -15.12 -3.48 -4.37
C ARG A 247 -16.40 -4.09 -3.81
N GLU A 248 -17.01 -5.05 -4.54
CA GLU A 248 -18.19 -5.80 -4.06
C GLU A 248 -17.92 -6.44 -2.68
N ILE A 249 -16.73 -7.00 -2.47
CA ILE A 249 -16.38 -7.61 -1.18
C ILE A 249 -16.07 -6.56 -0.12
N VAL A 250 -15.34 -5.51 -0.48
CA VAL A 250 -14.83 -4.53 0.51
C VAL A 250 -15.93 -3.59 0.98
N HIS A 251 -16.81 -3.14 0.09
CA HIS A 251 -17.82 -2.12 0.40
C HIS A 251 -19.20 -2.68 0.73
N ASP A 252 -19.53 -3.90 0.25
CA ASP A 252 -20.84 -4.53 0.49
C ASP A 252 -20.82 -5.52 1.67
N ALA A 253 -19.66 -5.71 2.32
CA ALA A 253 -19.46 -6.61 3.45
C ALA A 253 -19.91 -6.02 4.80
#